data_ceb2cb65423035112f31a8158ec68eea
#
_entry.id   ceb2cb65423035112f31a8158ec68eea
#
_cell.length_a   1.000
_cell.length_b   1.000
_cell.length_c   1.000
_cell.angle_alpha   90.00
_cell.angle_beta   90.00
_cell.angle_gamma   90.00
#
_symmetry.space_group_name_H-M   'P 1'
#
loop_
_entity.id
_entity.type
_entity.pdbx_description
1 polymer ?
#
loop_
_entity_poly.entity_id
_entity_poly.type
_entity_poly.pdbx_seq_one_letter_code
_entity_poly.pdbx_strand_id
1 'polypeptide(L)'
;MPLPTGNVAWPPEDTRRPRELYETWGAWYTGDPDELAAVYGGGIGAGRGFYEDPHRGVIGRAITRVARWFWGQAPTPGQAPTRLHVPLASDIAEASAQLLFEELPAITVDQAQDRLDAIVDEAGLHATLLEGAEICAAYGGVYLRVSWDTEVAGVPLVDAITPDTAAPEWRRGMLSAVTFWRVVADDHGRIWRHLERHEPGRVLHGLYEGARDRLGRPVPLADHPDTAGLAKQVDADGAIPTGHERLAVVYVPNIRPNRSLRGSPLGRADIAGVEPLMDQLDEVWSSWGREHRLAVARAIVPRYLLQDLGAGAGARFDELREFFTGVDIPPTTDATTSQLVQMMQPDIRVEEHARTCEALATQVIRGAGYSASTFGEDGGQAVTATEVRARQRRTYQTRARKIGYWRPQLVSLVEALLAVDASVFPGAGAVAERPVVEWPDDVAPDPEALSRTLVSIATAEAASVRTRVRMLHPDWDEAAVAEEVERIRADRVGEADPWASGAELAGNLLDDRDQGDRVED
;
A
#
# COMPACT_ATOMS: atom_id res chain seq x y z
N MET A 1 29.73 -10.38 5.74
CA MET A 1 30.80 -10.77 4.76
C MET A 1 31.25 -9.49 4.07
N PRO A 2 32.50 -9.25 3.77
CA PRO A 2 32.93 -8.12 2.95
C PRO A 2 32.22 -8.19 1.57
N LEU A 3 32.30 -7.09 0.80
CA LEU A 3 31.85 -7.11 -0.59
C LEU A 3 32.52 -8.28 -1.35
N PRO A 4 31.84 -8.92 -2.31
CA PRO A 4 32.42 -10.06 -3.04
C PRO A 4 33.71 -9.69 -3.77
N THR A 5 34.72 -10.52 -3.64
CA THR A 5 36.03 -10.28 -4.28
C THR A 5 36.23 -11.08 -5.57
N GLY A 6 35.31 -11.96 -5.91
CA GLY A 6 35.41 -12.86 -7.06
C GLY A 6 34.16 -12.82 -7.96
N ASN A 7 34.26 -13.47 -9.12
CA ASN A 7 33.18 -13.62 -10.08
C ASN A 7 32.13 -14.63 -9.60
N VAL A 8 31.29 -14.20 -8.65
CA VAL A 8 30.21 -14.98 -8.09
C VAL A 8 28.92 -14.85 -8.91
N ALA A 9 27.98 -15.77 -8.73
CA ALA A 9 26.64 -15.62 -9.27
C ALA A 9 25.97 -14.37 -8.66
N TRP A 10 25.29 -13.59 -9.48
CA TRP A 10 24.61 -12.38 -9.04
C TRP A 10 23.28 -12.19 -9.79
N PRO A 11 22.18 -11.90 -9.09
CA PRO A 11 22.07 -11.78 -7.61
C PRO A 11 22.33 -13.11 -6.87
N PRO A 12 22.58 -13.08 -5.54
CA PRO A 12 22.87 -14.28 -4.75
C PRO A 12 21.79 -15.34 -4.86
N GLU A 13 22.16 -16.62 -4.88
CA GLU A 13 21.21 -17.74 -5.11
C GLU A 13 20.14 -17.85 -4.02
N ASP A 14 20.45 -17.49 -2.77
CA ASP A 14 19.52 -17.48 -1.64
C ASP A 14 18.42 -16.42 -1.78
N THR A 15 18.65 -15.38 -2.58
CA THR A 15 17.64 -14.36 -2.90
C THR A 15 16.71 -14.75 -4.06
N ARG A 16 16.99 -15.83 -4.77
CA ARG A 16 16.25 -16.24 -5.98
C ARG A 16 14.76 -16.42 -5.73
N ARG A 17 14.41 -17.23 -4.72
CA ARG A 17 12.99 -17.51 -4.42
C ARG A 17 12.20 -16.28 -3.94
N PRO A 18 12.73 -15.43 -3.05
CA PRO A 18 12.11 -14.14 -2.76
C PRO A 18 11.92 -13.26 -4.01
N ARG A 19 12.91 -13.18 -4.88
CA ARG A 19 12.84 -12.37 -6.10
C ARG A 19 11.77 -12.84 -7.08
N GLU A 20 11.62 -14.15 -7.29
CA GLU A 20 10.53 -14.71 -8.10
C GLU A 20 9.15 -14.26 -7.58
N LEU A 21 8.99 -14.08 -6.26
CA LEU A 21 7.78 -13.52 -5.66
C LEU A 21 7.64 -12.03 -5.94
N TYR A 22 8.73 -11.27 -5.77
CA TYR A 22 8.73 -9.83 -6.01
C TYR A 22 8.45 -9.50 -7.48
N GLU A 23 9.03 -10.25 -8.41
CA GLU A 23 8.76 -10.13 -9.85
C GLU A 23 7.28 -10.34 -10.16
N THR A 24 6.64 -11.33 -9.52
CA THR A 24 5.20 -11.56 -9.69
C THR A 24 4.35 -10.46 -9.08
N TRP A 25 4.62 -10.10 -7.85
CA TRP A 25 3.85 -9.05 -7.17
C TRP A 25 4.06 -7.68 -7.84
N GLY A 26 5.29 -7.40 -8.30
CA GLY A 26 5.61 -6.20 -9.08
C GLY A 26 4.81 -6.11 -10.38
N ALA A 27 4.74 -7.21 -11.15
CA ALA A 27 3.96 -7.25 -12.39
C ALA A 27 2.46 -6.99 -12.16
N TRP A 28 1.88 -7.47 -11.05
CA TRP A 28 0.51 -7.14 -10.67
C TRP A 28 0.35 -5.70 -10.20
N TYR A 29 1.35 -5.15 -9.54
CA TYR A 29 1.33 -3.77 -9.04
C TYR A 29 1.48 -2.76 -10.19
N THR A 30 2.42 -3.00 -11.13
CA THR A 30 2.59 -2.15 -12.33
C THR A 30 1.41 -2.29 -13.29
N GLY A 31 0.78 -3.47 -13.33
CA GLY A 31 -0.35 -3.76 -14.22
C GLY A 31 0.02 -3.77 -15.70
N ASP A 32 1.32 -3.85 -16.04
CA ASP A 32 1.76 -3.93 -17.42
C ASP A 32 1.41 -5.30 -18.02
N PRO A 33 0.60 -5.33 -19.11
CA PRO A 33 0.23 -6.57 -19.77
C PRO A 33 1.40 -7.41 -20.25
N ASP A 34 2.50 -6.81 -20.68
CA ASP A 34 3.68 -7.51 -21.17
C ASP A 34 4.47 -8.13 -20.00
N GLU A 35 4.58 -7.45 -18.87
CA GLU A 35 5.18 -7.99 -17.64
C GLU A 35 4.35 -9.15 -17.09
N LEU A 36 3.02 -8.99 -16.99
CA LEU A 36 2.11 -10.05 -16.57
C LEU A 36 2.20 -11.27 -17.51
N ALA A 37 2.25 -11.03 -18.82
CA ALA A 37 2.43 -12.11 -19.80
C ALA A 37 3.81 -12.77 -19.66
N ALA A 38 4.87 -12.03 -19.36
CA ALA A 38 6.22 -12.57 -19.14
C ALA A 38 6.28 -13.47 -17.90
N VAL A 39 5.68 -13.04 -16.79
CA VAL A 39 5.64 -13.82 -15.54
C VAL A 39 4.88 -15.13 -15.71
N TYR A 40 3.76 -15.14 -16.42
CA TYR A 40 2.89 -16.32 -16.58
C TYR A 40 3.06 -17.05 -17.91
N GLY A 41 3.62 -16.43 -18.95
CA GLY A 41 3.75 -16.94 -20.32
C GLY A 41 5.08 -17.60 -20.66
N GLY A 42 6.10 -17.45 -19.83
CA GLY A 42 7.42 -18.05 -20.05
C GLY A 42 7.35 -19.56 -20.18
N GLY A 43 7.63 -20.06 -21.40
CA GLY A 43 7.41 -21.44 -21.86
C GLY A 43 7.83 -22.55 -20.91
N ILE A 44 7.24 -23.73 -21.16
CA ILE A 44 7.45 -25.08 -20.56
C ILE A 44 8.25 -25.21 -19.23
N GLY A 45 9.03 -24.21 -18.83
CA GLY A 45 9.79 -24.10 -17.57
C GLY A 45 9.21 -23.14 -16.52
N ALA A 46 8.36 -22.18 -16.88
CA ALA A 46 7.77 -21.21 -15.97
C ALA A 46 6.56 -21.74 -15.17
N GLY A 47 6.10 -22.94 -15.44
CA GLY A 47 5.13 -23.66 -14.63
C GLY A 47 5.67 -24.13 -13.26
N ARG A 48 6.86 -23.66 -12.84
CA ARG A 48 7.42 -23.87 -11.50
C ARG A 48 6.96 -22.82 -10.49
N GLY A 49 5.90 -22.08 -10.84
CA GLY A 49 5.28 -21.09 -9.97
C GLY A 49 4.82 -21.70 -8.65
N PHE A 50 4.53 -20.93 -7.81
CA PHE A 50 3.81 -20.66 -6.59
C PHE A 50 3.22 -21.83 -5.77
N TYR A 51 2.97 -23.04 -6.33
CA TYR A 51 2.24 -24.13 -5.68
C TYR A 51 2.92 -25.49 -5.74
N GLU A 52 4.21 -25.59 -6.04
CA GLU A 52 4.95 -26.80 -5.72
C GLU A 52 5.24 -26.85 -4.21
N ASP A 53 4.20 -27.10 -3.45
CA ASP A 53 4.35 -27.66 -2.12
C ASP A 53 4.87 -29.10 -2.31
N PRO A 54 6.11 -29.42 -1.90
CA PRO A 54 6.66 -30.76 -2.06
C PRO A 54 5.86 -31.83 -1.31
N HIS A 55 4.92 -31.42 -0.44
CA HIS A 55 4.02 -32.31 0.29
C HIS A 55 2.66 -32.50 -0.35
N ARG A 56 2.35 -31.85 -1.49
CA ARG A 56 1.15 -32.14 -2.26
C ARG A 56 1.34 -33.42 -3.07
N GLY A 57 0.49 -34.42 -2.79
CA GLY A 57 0.45 -35.68 -3.53
C GLY A 57 0.20 -35.50 -5.03
N VAL A 58 0.36 -36.58 -5.81
CA VAL A 58 0.25 -36.63 -7.28
C VAL A 58 -1.03 -35.97 -7.81
N ILE A 59 -2.13 -36.02 -7.05
CA ILE A 59 -3.43 -35.42 -7.42
C ILE A 59 -3.37 -33.88 -7.40
N GLY A 60 -2.68 -33.26 -6.43
CA GLY A 60 -2.51 -31.80 -6.37
C GLY A 60 -1.68 -31.26 -7.52
N ARG A 61 -0.70 -32.02 -8.03
CA ARG A 61 0.10 -31.66 -9.21
C ARG A 61 -0.67 -31.76 -10.53
N ALA A 62 -1.62 -32.68 -10.64
CA ALA A 62 -2.47 -32.81 -11.82
C ALA A 62 -3.47 -31.65 -11.96
N ILE A 63 -4.03 -31.16 -10.84
CA ILE A 63 -4.96 -30.03 -10.84
C ILE A 63 -4.26 -28.72 -11.18
N THR A 64 -3.02 -28.52 -10.72
CA THR A 64 -2.22 -27.31 -11.03
C THR A 64 -1.83 -27.24 -12.51
N ARG A 65 -1.80 -28.37 -13.21
CA ARG A 65 -1.48 -28.44 -14.65
C ARG A 65 -2.63 -27.99 -15.55
N VAL A 66 -3.86 -27.90 -15.03
CA VAL A 66 -5.08 -27.54 -15.79
C VAL A 66 -5.46 -26.07 -15.60
N ALA A 67 -5.05 -25.41 -14.51
CA ALA A 67 -5.27 -23.98 -14.31
C ALA A 67 -4.31 -23.20 -15.24
N ARG A 68 -4.79 -22.86 -16.42
CA ARG A 68 -4.09 -21.94 -17.32
C ARG A 68 -4.41 -20.54 -16.89
N TRP A 69 -3.39 -19.80 -16.50
CA TRP A 69 -3.52 -18.37 -16.24
C TRP A 69 -3.92 -17.64 -17.51
N PHE A 70 -4.84 -16.69 -17.40
CA PHE A 70 -5.31 -15.85 -18.51
C PHE A 70 -4.12 -15.13 -19.17
N TRP A 71 -3.24 -14.54 -18.36
CA TRP A 71 -2.05 -13.85 -18.83
C TRP A 71 -1.02 -14.78 -19.48
N GLY A 72 -0.95 -16.03 -19.09
CA GLY A 72 -0.05 -17.04 -19.66
C GLY A 72 -0.54 -17.71 -20.95
N GLN A 73 -1.75 -17.37 -21.44
CA GLN A 73 -2.28 -17.96 -22.65
C GLN A 73 -1.64 -17.35 -23.91
N ALA A 74 -1.26 -18.19 -24.86
CA ALA A 74 -0.81 -17.69 -26.15
C ALA A 74 -1.98 -17.03 -26.92
N PRO A 75 -1.75 -15.90 -27.62
CA PRO A 75 -2.77 -15.29 -28.47
C PRO A 75 -3.26 -16.29 -29.52
N THR A 76 -4.57 -16.35 -29.74
CA THR A 76 -5.13 -17.19 -30.83
C THR A 76 -4.73 -16.57 -32.17
N PRO A 77 -4.14 -17.35 -33.09
CA PRO A 77 -3.74 -16.86 -34.41
C PRO A 77 -4.90 -16.15 -35.11
N GLY A 78 -4.72 -14.88 -35.49
CA GLY A 78 -5.71 -14.09 -36.22
C GLY A 78 -6.70 -13.31 -35.34
N GLN A 79 -6.59 -13.38 -34.03
CA GLN A 79 -7.30 -12.47 -33.10
C GLN A 79 -6.29 -11.56 -32.44
N ALA A 80 -6.53 -10.24 -32.48
CA ALA A 80 -5.81 -9.31 -31.63
C ALA A 80 -6.32 -9.51 -30.18
N PRO A 81 -5.50 -10.01 -29.24
CA PRO A 81 -5.96 -10.20 -27.87
C PRO A 81 -6.10 -8.85 -27.23
N THR A 82 -7.32 -8.41 -26.99
CA THR A 82 -7.53 -7.29 -26.10
C THR A 82 -7.58 -7.87 -24.69
N ARG A 83 -6.45 -7.82 -24.02
CA ARG A 83 -6.36 -8.13 -22.59
C ARG A 83 -6.46 -6.81 -21.84
N LEU A 84 -7.44 -6.71 -20.97
CA LEU A 84 -7.67 -5.57 -20.10
C LEU A 84 -7.24 -5.99 -18.70
N HIS A 85 -6.50 -5.13 -18.04
CA HIS A 85 -6.12 -5.27 -16.65
C HIS A 85 -6.94 -4.33 -15.78
N VAL A 86 -7.40 -4.83 -14.64
CA VAL A 86 -8.04 -4.04 -13.59
C VAL A 86 -6.99 -3.74 -12.52
N PRO A 87 -6.61 -2.47 -12.28
CA PRO A 87 -5.46 -2.10 -11.44
C PRO A 87 -5.71 -2.27 -9.93
N LEU A 88 -6.41 -3.33 -9.53
CA LEU A 88 -6.83 -3.56 -8.16
C LEU A 88 -5.65 -3.79 -7.19
N ALA A 89 -4.51 -4.25 -7.72
CA ALA A 89 -3.31 -4.45 -6.90
C ALA A 89 -2.68 -3.13 -6.48
N SER A 90 -2.57 -2.15 -7.39
CA SER A 90 -2.10 -0.80 -7.09
C SER A 90 -3.08 -0.06 -6.19
N ASP A 91 -4.39 -0.15 -6.44
CA ASP A 91 -5.41 0.47 -5.60
C ASP A 91 -5.33 -0.02 -4.15
N ILE A 92 -5.11 -1.33 -3.94
CA ILE A 92 -4.92 -1.92 -2.61
C ILE A 92 -3.63 -1.40 -1.96
N ALA A 93 -2.53 -1.28 -2.71
CA ALA A 93 -1.26 -0.80 -2.18
C ALA A 93 -1.35 0.68 -1.78
N GLU A 94 -1.93 1.51 -2.63
CA GLU A 94 -2.18 2.93 -2.36
C GLU A 94 -3.09 3.13 -1.14
N ALA A 95 -4.23 2.45 -1.08
CA ALA A 95 -5.13 2.51 0.08
C ALA A 95 -4.42 2.07 1.38
N SER A 96 -3.55 1.06 1.30
CA SER A 96 -2.73 0.62 2.43
C SER A 96 -1.77 1.71 2.91
N ALA A 97 -1.13 2.43 2.00
CA ALA A 97 -0.21 3.51 2.31
C ALA A 97 -0.95 4.70 2.95
N GLN A 98 -2.05 5.10 2.36
CA GLN A 98 -2.90 6.18 2.88
C GLN A 98 -3.40 5.86 4.30
N LEU A 99 -3.88 4.64 4.56
CA LEU A 99 -4.31 4.22 5.89
C LEU A 99 -3.21 4.29 6.95
N LEU A 100 -1.93 4.21 6.57
CA LEU A 100 -0.81 4.27 7.50
C LEU A 100 -0.26 5.68 7.69
N PHE A 101 -0.20 6.46 6.62
CA PHE A 101 0.52 7.72 6.54
C PHE A 101 -0.27 8.84 5.84
N GLU A 102 -1.61 8.83 5.93
CA GLU A 102 -2.42 10.00 5.59
C GLU A 102 -1.96 11.21 6.42
N GLU A 103 -1.68 10.97 7.70
CA GLU A 103 -1.00 11.90 8.59
C GLU A 103 0.32 11.30 9.07
N LEU A 104 1.35 12.15 9.19
CA LEU A 104 2.63 11.73 9.75
C LEU A 104 2.44 11.37 11.25
N PRO A 105 2.92 10.20 11.71
CA PRO A 105 2.91 9.90 13.13
C PRO A 105 3.74 10.91 13.92
N ALA A 106 3.28 11.27 15.11
CA ALA A 106 4.05 12.14 15.99
C ALA A 106 5.36 11.46 16.39
N ILE A 107 6.48 12.10 16.08
CA ILE A 107 7.82 11.61 16.41
C ILE A 107 8.43 12.60 17.40
N THR A 108 8.65 12.16 18.64
CA THR A 108 9.17 13.01 19.73
C THR A 108 10.52 12.55 20.21
N VAL A 109 11.42 13.52 20.45
CA VAL A 109 12.78 13.35 20.99
C VAL A 109 13.07 14.47 21.96
N ASP A 110 13.46 14.17 23.19
CA ASP A 110 13.52 15.17 24.28
C ASP A 110 14.53 16.32 24.06
N GLN A 111 15.65 16.11 23.34
CA GLN A 111 16.71 17.12 23.26
C GLN A 111 17.02 17.65 21.84
N ALA A 112 16.43 17.08 20.80
CA ALA A 112 16.73 17.43 19.40
C ALA A 112 15.47 17.61 18.56
N GLN A 113 14.33 17.97 19.17
CA GLN A 113 13.06 18.06 18.46
C GLN A 113 13.11 19.05 17.30
N ASP A 114 13.60 20.28 17.55
CA ASP A 114 13.70 21.31 16.50
C ASP A 114 14.57 20.84 15.30
N ARG A 115 15.64 20.07 15.60
CA ARG A 115 16.50 19.53 14.53
C ARG A 115 15.82 18.39 13.79
N LEU A 116 15.11 17.52 14.50
CA LEU A 116 14.32 16.44 13.88
C LEU A 116 13.23 17.03 12.99
N ASP A 117 12.51 18.04 13.44
CA ASP A 117 11.46 18.70 12.68
C ASP A 117 12.04 19.32 11.39
N ALA A 118 13.20 19.98 11.49
CA ALA A 118 13.91 20.49 10.31
C ALA A 118 14.32 19.38 9.34
N ILE A 119 14.79 18.23 9.83
CA ILE A 119 15.11 17.07 8.98
C ILE A 119 13.84 16.51 8.33
N VAL A 120 12.75 16.36 9.08
CA VAL A 120 11.48 15.84 8.57
C VAL A 120 10.96 16.71 7.42
N ASP A 121 11.04 18.04 7.58
CA ASP A 121 10.55 18.98 6.58
C ASP A 121 11.49 19.06 5.36
N GLU A 122 12.81 19.23 5.56
CA GLU A 122 13.78 19.40 4.46
C GLU A 122 13.98 18.11 3.66
N ALA A 123 14.01 16.95 4.34
CA ALA A 123 14.13 15.64 3.67
C ALA A 123 12.82 15.13 3.08
N GLY A 124 11.68 15.77 3.34
CA GLY A 124 10.37 15.31 2.88
C GLY A 124 10.00 13.93 3.43
N LEU A 125 10.33 13.65 4.69
CA LEU A 125 10.19 12.31 5.29
C LEU A 125 8.77 11.75 5.18
N HIS A 126 7.73 12.59 5.29
CA HIS A 126 6.34 12.16 5.16
C HIS A 126 6.06 11.52 3.78
N ALA A 127 6.47 12.19 2.70
CA ALA A 127 6.29 11.67 1.35
C ALA A 127 7.04 10.34 1.14
N THR A 128 8.27 10.25 1.66
CA THR A 128 9.08 9.02 1.59
C THR A 128 8.46 7.87 2.39
N LEU A 129 7.83 8.14 3.54
CA LEU A 129 7.14 7.11 4.32
C LEU A 129 5.86 6.65 3.63
N LEU A 130 5.12 7.54 2.98
CA LEU A 130 3.94 7.20 2.18
C LEU A 130 4.34 6.31 0.99
N GLU A 131 5.35 6.71 0.21
CA GLU A 131 5.94 5.90 -0.87
C GLU A 131 6.42 4.54 -0.34
N GLY A 132 7.17 4.54 0.76
CA GLY A 132 7.66 3.31 1.38
C GLY A 132 6.55 2.37 1.84
N ALA A 133 5.41 2.91 2.29
CA ALA A 133 4.26 2.11 2.70
C ALA A 133 3.56 1.46 1.50
N GLU A 134 3.47 2.15 0.39
CA GLU A 134 2.92 1.61 -0.85
C GLU A 134 3.81 0.50 -1.42
N ILE A 135 5.12 0.74 -1.51
CA ILE A 135 6.12 -0.29 -1.87
C ILE A 135 6.01 -1.49 -0.92
N CYS A 136 5.90 -1.23 0.39
CA CYS A 136 5.78 -2.28 1.40
C CYS A 136 4.54 -3.15 1.17
N ALA A 137 3.40 -2.57 0.84
CA ALA A 137 2.16 -3.27 0.54
C ALA A 137 2.26 -4.07 -0.76
N ALA A 138 2.85 -3.49 -1.80
CA ALA A 138 3.02 -4.09 -3.12
C ALA A 138 4.02 -5.26 -3.10
N TYR A 139 5.20 -5.07 -2.51
CA TYR A 139 6.30 -6.06 -2.55
C TYR A 139 6.43 -6.91 -1.29
N GLY A 140 5.60 -6.67 -0.27
CA GLY A 140 5.63 -7.44 0.98
C GLY A 140 6.65 -6.96 2.00
N GLY A 141 7.37 -5.90 1.73
CA GLY A 141 8.30 -5.22 2.61
C GLY A 141 9.03 -4.10 1.92
N VAL A 142 9.69 -3.23 2.69
CA VAL A 142 10.48 -2.11 2.19
C VAL A 142 11.73 -1.94 3.04
N TYR A 143 12.80 -1.49 2.42
CA TYR A 143 13.98 -1.00 3.13
C TYR A 143 13.94 0.52 3.17
N LEU A 144 14.04 1.09 4.37
CA LEU A 144 14.24 2.52 4.54
C LEU A 144 15.71 2.74 4.88
N ARG A 145 16.42 3.45 3.99
CA ARG A 145 17.84 3.70 4.06
C ARG A 145 18.12 5.15 4.40
N VAL A 146 18.96 5.39 5.40
CA VAL A 146 19.50 6.72 5.64
C VAL A 146 20.68 6.94 4.69
N SER A 147 20.62 8.00 3.92
CA SER A 147 21.65 8.45 3.00
C SER A 147 21.98 9.93 3.23
N TRP A 148 23.08 10.41 2.66
CA TRP A 148 23.47 11.82 2.76
C TRP A 148 24.32 12.24 1.58
N ASP A 149 24.14 13.47 1.17
CA ASP A 149 24.99 14.17 0.23
C ASP A 149 25.04 15.65 0.61
N THR A 150 26.16 16.07 1.19
CA THR A 150 26.34 17.44 1.71
C THR A 150 26.42 18.50 0.60
N GLU A 151 26.54 18.12 -0.65
CA GLU A 151 26.44 19.03 -1.80
C GLU A 151 24.99 19.27 -2.23
N VAL A 152 24.06 18.37 -1.82
CA VAL A 152 22.64 18.41 -2.22
C VAL A 152 21.74 18.91 -1.10
N ALA A 153 21.95 18.47 0.13
CA ALA A 153 21.08 18.79 1.26
C ALA A 153 21.89 19.12 2.54
N GLY A 154 21.32 19.98 3.39
CA GLY A 154 21.87 20.31 4.70
C GLY A 154 21.48 19.33 5.80
N VAL A 155 20.78 18.24 5.46
CA VAL A 155 20.27 17.21 6.36
C VAL A 155 20.47 15.83 5.76
N PRO A 156 20.48 14.76 6.56
CA PRO A 156 20.43 13.39 6.03
C PRO A 156 19.06 13.12 5.39
N LEU A 157 19.06 12.27 4.36
CA LEU A 157 17.92 11.87 3.56
C LEU A 157 17.48 10.45 3.90
N VAL A 158 16.23 10.13 3.60
CA VAL A 158 15.69 8.77 3.70
C VAL A 158 15.20 8.31 2.33
N ASP A 159 15.64 7.12 1.91
CA ASP A 159 15.20 6.51 0.66
C ASP A 159 14.37 5.26 0.95
N ALA A 160 13.26 5.07 0.23
CA ALA A 160 12.48 3.84 0.20
C ALA A 160 12.98 2.94 -0.92
N ILE A 161 13.51 1.76 -0.57
CA ILE A 161 14.11 0.82 -1.53
C ILE A 161 13.28 -0.45 -1.60
N THR A 162 12.97 -0.87 -2.83
CA THR A 162 12.26 -2.10 -3.12
C THR A 162 13.09 -3.34 -2.77
N PRO A 163 12.49 -4.41 -2.26
CA PRO A 163 13.24 -5.58 -1.77
C PRO A 163 13.83 -6.46 -2.88
N ASP A 164 13.45 -6.27 -4.13
CA ASP A 164 13.97 -7.01 -5.30
C ASP A 164 15.42 -6.66 -5.62
N THR A 165 15.88 -5.46 -5.23
CA THR A 165 17.25 -4.97 -5.39
C THR A 165 18.09 -5.11 -4.11
N ALA A 166 17.67 -5.95 -3.16
CA ALA A 166 18.32 -6.12 -1.87
C ALA A 166 18.69 -7.58 -1.58
N ALA A 167 19.90 -7.78 -1.07
CA ALA A 167 20.39 -9.06 -0.53
C ALA A 167 20.60 -8.92 0.98
N PRO A 168 19.60 -9.25 1.82
CA PRO A 168 19.68 -9.14 3.26
C PRO A 168 20.39 -10.32 3.91
N GLU A 169 21.09 -10.07 4.99
CA GLU A 169 21.63 -11.07 5.90
C GLU A 169 20.91 -11.01 7.25
N TRP A 170 20.44 -12.15 7.71
CA TRP A 170 19.63 -12.24 8.93
C TRP A 170 20.35 -13.00 10.04
N ARG A 171 20.27 -12.49 11.26
CA ARG A 171 20.69 -13.20 12.47
C ARG A 171 19.53 -13.26 13.45
N ARG A 172 19.06 -14.45 13.77
CA ARG A 172 17.91 -14.68 14.69
C ARG A 172 16.67 -13.86 14.31
N GLY A 173 16.44 -13.67 13.00
CA GLY A 173 15.30 -12.91 12.50
C GLY A 173 15.48 -11.38 12.49
N MET A 174 16.65 -10.88 12.91
CA MET A 174 17.01 -9.46 12.85
C MET A 174 17.93 -9.21 11.65
N LEU A 175 17.74 -8.09 10.96
CA LEU A 175 18.62 -7.67 9.88
C LEU A 175 20.00 -7.37 10.45
N SER A 176 21.03 -8.03 9.94
CA SER A 176 22.42 -7.86 10.39
C SER A 176 23.30 -7.13 9.37
N ALA A 177 22.99 -7.23 8.10
CA ALA A 177 23.56 -6.49 7.00
C ALA A 177 22.64 -6.57 5.80
N VAL A 178 22.75 -5.65 4.86
CA VAL A 178 22.05 -5.70 3.57
C VAL A 178 22.95 -5.13 2.48
N THR A 179 22.92 -5.76 1.31
CA THR A 179 23.61 -5.26 0.11
C THR A 179 22.56 -4.88 -0.92
N PHE A 180 22.49 -3.61 -1.24
CA PHE A 180 21.73 -3.11 -2.38
C PHE A 180 22.57 -3.12 -3.63
N TRP A 181 21.93 -3.25 -4.79
CA TRP A 181 22.63 -3.12 -6.07
C TRP A 181 21.80 -2.39 -7.08
N ARG A 182 22.49 -1.67 -7.95
CA ARG A 182 21.88 -1.07 -9.13
C ARG A 182 22.75 -1.33 -10.36
N VAL A 183 22.14 -1.48 -11.51
CA VAL A 183 22.84 -1.49 -12.79
C VAL A 183 23.08 -0.03 -13.16
N VAL A 184 24.35 0.34 -13.34
CA VAL A 184 24.76 1.69 -13.75
C VAL A 184 24.99 1.80 -15.25
N ALA A 185 25.35 0.68 -15.91
CA ALA A 185 25.45 0.61 -17.37
C ALA A 185 25.25 -0.83 -17.86
N ASP A 186 24.64 -0.99 -19.06
CA ASP A 186 24.59 -2.23 -19.83
C ASP A 186 25.11 -1.93 -21.24
N ASP A 187 26.32 -2.41 -21.52
CA ASP A 187 26.95 -2.27 -22.82
C ASP A 187 27.03 -3.65 -23.49
N HIS A 188 26.03 -3.99 -24.29
CA HIS A 188 25.94 -5.23 -25.07
C HIS A 188 26.14 -6.51 -24.24
N GLY A 189 25.57 -6.54 -23.03
CA GLY A 189 25.66 -7.67 -22.09
C GLY A 189 26.85 -7.59 -21.14
N ARG A 190 27.65 -6.54 -21.22
CA ARG A 190 28.66 -6.16 -20.24
C ARG A 190 28.02 -5.23 -19.23
N ILE A 191 27.69 -5.77 -18.06
CA ILE A 191 26.90 -5.06 -17.07
C ILE A 191 27.77 -4.51 -15.97
N TRP A 192 27.62 -3.20 -15.75
CA TRP A 192 28.26 -2.51 -14.63
C TRP A 192 27.27 -2.41 -13.47
N ARG A 193 27.66 -2.88 -12.30
CA ARG A 193 26.83 -2.86 -11.09
C ARG A 193 27.53 -2.14 -9.97
N HIS A 194 26.84 -1.18 -9.38
CA HIS A 194 27.22 -0.59 -8.12
C HIS A 194 26.57 -1.39 -6.99
N LEU A 195 27.37 -1.87 -6.05
CA LEU A 195 26.94 -2.51 -4.83
C LEU A 195 27.16 -1.56 -3.66
N GLU A 196 26.14 -1.44 -2.83
CA GLU A 196 26.15 -0.66 -1.60
C GLU A 196 25.77 -1.58 -0.44
N ARG A 197 26.75 -1.86 0.43
CA ARG A 197 26.55 -2.78 1.54
C ARG A 197 26.54 -2.03 2.86
N HIS A 198 25.44 -2.13 3.57
CA HIS A 198 25.26 -1.59 4.91
C HIS A 198 25.65 -2.62 5.96
N GLU A 199 26.58 -2.26 6.81
CA GLU A 199 27.02 -2.99 8.01
C GLU A 199 26.90 -2.06 9.23
N PRO A 200 26.86 -2.59 10.46
CA PRO A 200 26.91 -1.75 11.64
C PRO A 200 28.12 -0.81 11.61
N GLY A 201 27.88 0.49 11.70
CA GLY A 201 28.91 1.52 11.73
C GLY A 201 29.44 2.02 10.39
N ARG A 202 29.12 1.36 9.26
CA ARG A 202 29.69 1.73 7.96
C ARG A 202 28.86 1.29 6.76
N VAL A 203 29.06 1.97 5.64
CA VAL A 203 28.52 1.62 4.32
C VAL A 203 29.70 1.33 3.39
N LEU A 204 29.72 0.18 2.74
CA LEU A 204 30.75 -0.24 1.79
C LEU A 204 30.22 -0.06 0.37
N HIS A 205 31.00 0.59 -0.49
CA HIS A 205 30.69 0.79 -1.90
C HIS A 205 31.66 0.03 -2.79
N GLY A 206 31.14 -0.63 -3.83
CA GLY A 206 31.94 -1.34 -4.81
C GLY A 206 31.32 -1.29 -6.20
N LEU A 207 32.14 -1.11 -7.21
CA LEU A 207 31.75 -1.16 -8.61
C LEU A 207 32.27 -2.46 -9.23
N TYR A 208 31.41 -3.11 -10.00
CA TYR A 208 31.71 -4.41 -10.63
C TYR A 208 31.36 -4.39 -12.09
N GLU A 209 32.21 -5.03 -12.89
CA GLU A 209 32.01 -5.25 -14.29
C GLU A 209 31.86 -6.75 -14.56
N GLY A 210 30.68 -7.17 -15.02
CA GLY A 210 30.33 -8.58 -15.21
C GLY A 210 29.32 -8.85 -16.31
N ALA A 211 28.61 -9.97 -16.19
CA ALA A 211 27.54 -10.39 -17.09
C ALA A 211 26.18 -10.37 -16.38
N ARG A 212 25.11 -10.73 -17.09
CA ARG A 212 23.73 -10.67 -16.56
C ARG A 212 23.54 -11.49 -15.27
N ASP A 213 24.17 -12.66 -15.20
CA ASP A 213 24.06 -13.63 -14.10
C ASP A 213 25.33 -13.73 -13.23
N ARG A 214 26.34 -12.92 -13.52
CA ARG A 214 27.63 -12.92 -12.86
C ARG A 214 28.06 -11.53 -12.47
N LEU A 215 28.55 -11.39 -11.24
CA LEU A 215 29.03 -10.12 -10.73
C LEU A 215 30.26 -9.62 -11.49
N GLY A 216 31.13 -10.54 -11.86
CA GLY A 216 32.38 -10.23 -12.59
C GLY A 216 33.50 -9.80 -11.68
N ARG A 217 34.29 -8.84 -12.13
CA ARG A 217 35.48 -8.32 -11.43
C ARG A 217 35.18 -6.98 -10.76
N PRO A 218 35.73 -6.69 -9.59
CA PRO A 218 35.71 -5.35 -9.05
C PRO A 218 36.52 -4.40 -9.93
N VAL A 219 36.04 -3.18 -10.08
CA VAL A 219 36.66 -2.07 -10.79
C VAL A 219 36.64 -0.83 -9.91
N PRO A 220 37.55 0.14 -10.11
CA PRO A 220 37.55 1.38 -9.35
C PRO A 220 36.21 2.14 -9.47
N LEU A 221 35.72 2.72 -8.36
CA LEU A 221 34.53 3.57 -8.37
C LEU A 221 34.67 4.77 -9.32
N ALA A 222 35.90 5.23 -9.54
CA ALA A 222 36.20 6.35 -10.45
C ALA A 222 36.02 6.01 -11.94
N ASP A 223 35.89 4.73 -12.31
CA ASP A 223 35.79 4.31 -13.71
C ASP A 223 34.42 4.56 -14.32
N HIS A 224 33.39 4.90 -13.49
CA HIS A 224 32.06 5.22 -13.97
C HIS A 224 31.59 6.57 -13.42
N PRO A 225 30.96 7.45 -14.25
CA PRO A 225 30.53 8.79 -13.83
C PRO A 225 29.62 8.78 -12.60
N ASP A 226 28.66 7.83 -12.53
CA ASP A 226 27.67 7.73 -11.44
C ASP A 226 28.27 7.33 -10.09
N THR A 227 29.50 6.81 -10.08
CA THR A 227 30.19 6.36 -8.86
C THR A 227 31.46 7.15 -8.59
N ALA A 228 31.91 7.99 -9.53
CA ALA A 228 33.14 8.77 -9.41
C ALA A 228 33.12 9.74 -8.22
N GLY A 229 31.93 10.29 -7.88
CA GLY A 229 31.74 11.14 -6.69
C GLY A 229 32.03 10.39 -5.39
N LEU A 230 31.56 9.14 -5.28
CA LEU A 230 31.77 8.29 -4.12
C LEU A 230 33.25 7.92 -3.92
N ALA A 231 34.01 7.81 -5.00
CA ALA A 231 35.45 7.50 -4.94
C ALA A 231 36.28 8.47 -4.08
N LYS A 232 35.76 9.71 -3.87
CA LYS A 232 36.40 10.74 -3.05
C LYS A 232 35.98 10.67 -1.58
N GLN A 233 34.90 9.97 -1.28
CA GLN A 233 34.29 9.92 0.05
C GLN A 233 34.62 8.63 0.81
N VAL A 234 34.93 7.55 0.07
CA VAL A 234 35.28 6.26 0.65
C VAL A 234 36.73 6.22 1.14
N ASP A 235 36.97 5.44 2.18
CA ASP A 235 38.33 5.10 2.64
C ASP A 235 39.01 4.05 1.73
N ALA A 236 40.22 3.57 2.16
CA ALA A 236 40.98 2.57 1.41
C ALA A 236 40.25 1.22 1.23
N ASP A 237 39.32 0.90 2.10
CA ASP A 237 38.50 -0.31 2.07
C ASP A 237 37.17 -0.11 1.31
N GLY A 238 36.91 1.07 0.74
CA GLY A 238 35.67 1.43 0.07
C GLY A 238 34.53 1.73 1.05
N ALA A 239 34.83 2.08 2.30
CA ALA A 239 33.87 2.30 3.34
C ALA A 239 33.64 3.79 3.65
N ILE A 240 32.41 4.13 4.03
CA ILE A 240 32.04 5.41 4.61
C ILE A 240 31.49 5.15 6.02
N PRO A 241 32.03 5.77 7.08
CA PRO A 241 31.51 5.61 8.43
C PRO A 241 30.15 6.31 8.59
N THR A 242 29.20 5.65 9.28
CA THR A 242 27.86 6.21 9.51
C THR A 242 27.74 6.99 10.83
N GLY A 243 28.73 6.90 11.71
CA GLY A 243 28.64 7.45 13.07
C GLY A 243 27.64 6.73 13.98
N HIS A 244 26.96 5.70 13.48
CA HIS A 244 25.94 4.93 14.20
C HIS A 244 26.41 3.48 14.42
N GLU A 245 26.32 2.99 15.66
CA GLU A 245 26.79 1.61 15.99
C GLU A 245 25.91 0.49 15.39
N ARG A 246 24.72 0.83 14.91
CA ARG A 246 23.77 -0.09 14.25
C ARG A 246 23.77 0.15 12.75
N LEU A 247 22.84 -0.51 12.06
CA LEU A 247 22.61 -0.28 10.64
C LEU A 247 21.95 1.09 10.40
N ALA A 248 22.41 1.80 9.39
CA ALA A 248 21.73 2.98 8.86
C ALA A 248 20.59 2.59 7.86
N VAL A 249 20.04 1.40 8.01
CA VAL A 249 18.95 0.85 7.21
C VAL A 249 18.05 0.03 8.12
N VAL A 250 16.75 0.15 7.90
CA VAL A 250 15.75 -0.70 8.54
C VAL A 250 14.94 -1.46 7.50
N TYR A 251 14.47 -2.65 7.85
CA TYR A 251 13.54 -3.42 7.02
C TYR A 251 12.17 -3.46 7.68
N VAL A 252 11.16 -3.00 6.96
CA VAL A 252 9.75 -3.06 7.40
C VAL A 252 9.06 -4.20 6.64
N PRO A 253 8.68 -5.30 7.29
CA PRO A 253 7.86 -6.33 6.67
C PRO A 253 6.41 -5.85 6.60
N ASN A 254 5.73 -6.07 5.47
CA ASN A 254 4.32 -5.71 5.35
C ASN A 254 3.42 -6.59 6.25
N ILE A 255 3.31 -7.87 5.94
CA ILE A 255 2.53 -8.83 6.74
C ILE A 255 3.34 -10.10 6.97
N ARG A 256 3.43 -10.54 8.24
CA ARG A 256 4.03 -11.82 8.64
C ARG A 256 2.98 -12.74 9.26
N PRO A 257 3.12 -14.08 9.19
CA PRO A 257 4.18 -14.82 8.49
C PRO A 257 4.02 -14.79 6.97
N ASN A 258 5.14 -14.89 6.26
CA ASN A 258 5.11 -15.15 4.82
C ASN A 258 4.81 -16.63 4.60
N ARG A 259 3.66 -16.92 3.97
CA ARG A 259 3.19 -18.31 3.77
C ARG A 259 3.97 -19.02 2.67
N SER A 260 4.52 -18.26 1.71
CA SER A 260 5.31 -18.80 0.60
C SER A 260 6.77 -19.02 0.98
N LEU A 261 7.29 -18.25 1.96
CA LEU A 261 8.67 -18.33 2.46
C LEU A 261 8.64 -18.69 3.95
N ARG A 262 8.34 -19.96 4.26
CA ARG A 262 8.21 -20.43 5.64
C ARG A 262 9.50 -20.23 6.42
N GLY A 263 9.39 -19.67 7.63
CA GLY A 263 10.53 -19.39 8.52
C GLY A 263 11.38 -18.18 8.13
N SER A 264 11.08 -17.52 6.99
CA SER A 264 11.74 -16.28 6.59
C SER A 264 11.26 -15.08 7.44
N PRO A 265 12.14 -14.14 7.76
CA PRO A 265 11.76 -12.86 8.36
C PRO A 265 11.08 -11.91 7.35
N LEU A 266 11.15 -12.20 6.07
CA LEU A 266 10.52 -11.41 5.02
C LEU A 266 8.99 -11.43 5.11
N GLY A 267 8.38 -10.28 4.83
CA GLY A 267 6.92 -10.14 4.74
C GLY A 267 6.34 -10.68 3.43
N ARG A 268 5.04 -10.55 3.26
CA ARG A 268 4.30 -10.87 2.04
C ARG A 268 3.48 -9.66 1.58
N ALA A 269 3.29 -9.53 0.27
CA ALA A 269 2.44 -8.51 -0.31
C ALA A 269 0.97 -8.64 0.18
N ASP A 270 0.21 -7.57 0.10
CA ASP A 270 -1.22 -7.58 0.43
C ASP A 270 -2.00 -8.50 -0.50
N ILE A 271 -1.62 -8.52 -1.77
CA ILE A 271 -2.22 -9.38 -2.79
C ILE A 271 -1.76 -10.85 -2.74
N ALA A 272 -0.80 -11.19 -1.84
CA ALA A 272 -0.26 -12.55 -1.78
C ALA A 272 -1.32 -13.60 -1.46
N GLY A 273 -1.64 -14.42 -2.46
CA GLY A 273 -2.61 -15.52 -2.41
C GLY A 273 -3.97 -15.19 -3.02
N VAL A 274 -4.18 -13.98 -3.54
CA VAL A 274 -5.39 -13.60 -4.28
C VAL A 274 -5.13 -13.41 -5.78
N GLU A 275 -3.88 -13.60 -6.23
CA GLU A 275 -3.47 -13.49 -7.63
C GLU A 275 -4.37 -14.31 -8.59
N PRO A 276 -4.82 -15.55 -8.26
CA PRO A 276 -5.73 -16.29 -9.14
C PRO A 276 -7.10 -15.64 -9.31
N LEU A 277 -7.56 -14.88 -8.32
CA LEU A 277 -8.84 -14.15 -8.40
C LEU A 277 -8.70 -12.89 -9.25
N MET A 278 -7.55 -12.22 -9.20
CA MET A 278 -7.24 -11.08 -10.06
C MET A 278 -7.11 -11.52 -11.52
N ASP A 279 -6.42 -12.64 -11.79
CA ASP A 279 -6.33 -13.23 -13.12
C ASP A 279 -7.72 -13.56 -13.72
N GLN A 280 -8.61 -14.11 -12.90
CA GLN A 280 -9.99 -14.37 -13.30
C GLN A 280 -10.80 -13.08 -13.50
N LEU A 281 -10.57 -12.05 -12.71
CA LEU A 281 -11.21 -10.75 -12.87
C LEU A 281 -10.84 -10.13 -14.22
N ASP A 282 -9.56 -10.14 -14.57
CA ASP A 282 -9.05 -9.64 -15.85
C ASP A 282 -9.59 -10.44 -17.05
N GLU A 283 -9.73 -11.76 -16.91
CA GLU A 283 -10.34 -12.62 -17.92
C GLU A 283 -11.81 -12.25 -18.16
N VAL A 284 -12.60 -12.09 -17.10
CA VAL A 284 -14.03 -11.71 -17.18
C VAL A 284 -14.18 -10.31 -17.75
N TRP A 285 -13.37 -9.36 -17.32
CA TRP A 285 -13.36 -7.98 -17.79
C TRP A 285 -13.01 -7.90 -19.30
N SER A 286 -11.99 -8.63 -19.70
CA SER A 286 -11.58 -8.74 -21.11
C SER A 286 -12.65 -9.42 -21.98
N SER A 287 -13.32 -10.44 -21.44
CA SER A 287 -14.43 -11.11 -22.09
C SER A 287 -15.62 -10.18 -22.30
N TRP A 288 -15.95 -9.35 -21.30
CA TRP A 288 -17.00 -8.34 -21.42
C TRP A 288 -16.67 -7.30 -22.48
N GLY A 289 -15.44 -6.76 -22.47
CA GLY A 289 -14.96 -5.85 -23.53
C GLY A 289 -15.02 -6.47 -24.93
N ARG A 290 -14.76 -7.78 -25.05
CA ARG A 290 -14.92 -8.52 -26.29
C ARG A 290 -16.38 -8.67 -26.70
N GLU A 291 -17.28 -8.99 -25.77
CA GLU A 291 -18.71 -9.10 -26.04
C GLU A 291 -19.26 -7.77 -26.56
N HIS A 292 -18.87 -6.63 -25.99
CA HIS A 292 -19.20 -5.31 -26.49
C HIS A 292 -18.81 -5.09 -27.97
N ARG A 293 -17.60 -5.52 -28.36
CA ARG A 293 -17.15 -5.39 -29.75
C ARG A 293 -17.87 -6.34 -30.69
N LEU A 294 -18.26 -7.51 -30.21
CA LEU A 294 -18.96 -8.52 -31.00
C LEU A 294 -20.48 -8.25 -31.10
N ALA A 295 -21.05 -7.45 -30.21
CA ALA A 295 -22.47 -7.13 -30.17
C ALA A 295 -22.90 -6.05 -31.17
N VAL A 296 -22.00 -5.62 -32.06
CA VAL A 296 -22.36 -4.73 -33.16
C VAL A 296 -23.38 -5.42 -34.06
N ALA A 297 -24.46 -4.69 -34.39
CA ALA A 297 -25.51 -5.20 -35.24
C ALA A 297 -24.95 -5.69 -36.59
N ARG A 298 -25.27 -6.93 -36.95
CA ARG A 298 -24.80 -7.57 -38.19
C ARG A 298 -25.98 -7.97 -39.06
N ALA A 299 -25.93 -7.59 -40.32
CA ALA A 299 -26.86 -8.08 -41.32
C ALA A 299 -26.30 -9.36 -41.98
N ILE A 300 -27.01 -10.45 -41.85
CA ILE A 300 -26.68 -11.71 -42.57
C ILE A 300 -27.36 -11.59 -43.94
N VAL A 301 -26.55 -11.59 -45.01
CA VAL A 301 -27.03 -11.45 -46.39
C VAL A 301 -26.52 -12.59 -47.24
N PRO A 302 -27.34 -13.17 -48.15
CA PRO A 302 -26.87 -14.13 -49.11
C PRO A 302 -25.72 -13.56 -49.93
N ARG A 303 -24.67 -14.36 -50.20
CA ARG A 303 -23.46 -13.93 -50.87
C ARG A 303 -23.71 -13.38 -52.28
N TYR A 304 -24.73 -13.91 -52.97
CA TYR A 304 -25.08 -13.45 -54.32
C TYR A 304 -25.68 -12.03 -54.37
N LEU A 305 -26.08 -11.48 -53.23
CA LEU A 305 -26.52 -10.09 -53.10
C LEU A 305 -25.35 -9.13 -52.82
N LEU A 306 -24.16 -9.66 -52.52
CA LEU A 306 -22.97 -8.88 -52.31
C LEU A 306 -22.19 -8.75 -53.61
N GLN A 307 -21.71 -7.55 -53.94
CA GLN A 307 -20.83 -7.35 -55.09
C GLN A 307 -19.51 -8.10 -54.88
N ASP A 308 -19.12 -8.92 -55.87
CA ASP A 308 -17.86 -9.65 -55.89
C ASP A 308 -16.71 -8.65 -56.05
N LEU A 309 -15.83 -8.50 -55.08
CA LEU A 309 -14.68 -7.59 -55.09
C LEU A 309 -13.43 -8.19 -55.76
N GLY A 310 -13.56 -9.36 -56.42
CA GLY A 310 -12.48 -10.00 -57.19
C GLY A 310 -11.87 -11.23 -56.51
N ALA A 311 -11.37 -12.15 -57.36
CA ALA A 311 -10.75 -13.40 -56.96
C ALA A 311 -9.50 -13.14 -56.07
N GLY A 312 -9.53 -13.65 -54.86
CA GLY A 312 -8.41 -13.58 -53.91
C GLY A 312 -8.69 -12.84 -52.61
N ALA A 313 -9.74 -12.03 -52.50
CA ALA A 313 -10.21 -11.43 -51.27
C ALA A 313 -11.15 -12.42 -50.51
N GLY A 314 -10.60 -13.60 -50.17
CA GLY A 314 -11.34 -14.64 -49.45
C GLY A 314 -12.12 -14.09 -48.28
N ALA A 315 -13.27 -14.72 -47.98
CA ALA A 315 -14.11 -14.40 -46.84
C ALA A 315 -13.34 -14.62 -45.53
N ARG A 316 -12.58 -13.63 -45.11
CA ARG A 316 -12.11 -13.52 -43.73
C ARG A 316 -13.25 -12.98 -42.91
N PHE A 317 -13.47 -13.60 -41.79
CA PHE A 317 -14.28 -13.02 -40.71
C PHE A 317 -13.49 -11.80 -40.17
N ASP A 318 -13.80 -10.64 -40.76
CA ASP A 318 -13.16 -9.37 -40.39
C ASP A 318 -13.99 -8.78 -39.25
N GLU A 319 -13.45 -8.77 -38.06
CA GLU A 319 -14.09 -8.17 -36.87
C GLU A 319 -14.38 -6.68 -37.07
N LEU A 320 -13.70 -6.03 -38.03
CA LEU A 320 -13.86 -4.64 -38.40
C LEU A 320 -14.93 -4.40 -39.48
N ARG A 321 -15.51 -5.43 -40.10
CA ARG A 321 -16.63 -5.26 -41.02
C ARG A 321 -17.93 -5.12 -40.26
N GLU A 322 -18.31 -3.90 -40.06
CA GLU A 322 -19.42 -3.50 -39.20
C GLU A 322 -20.81 -3.94 -39.69
N PHE A 323 -21.03 -4.37 -40.95
CA PHE A 323 -22.39 -4.41 -41.46
C PHE A 323 -22.85 -5.69 -42.19
N PHE A 324 -22.01 -6.50 -42.85
CA PHE A 324 -22.50 -7.61 -43.66
C PHE A 324 -21.69 -8.90 -43.56
N THR A 325 -22.36 -10.01 -43.31
CA THR A 325 -21.79 -11.36 -43.44
C THR A 325 -22.48 -12.07 -44.59
N GLY A 326 -21.75 -12.39 -45.64
CA GLY A 326 -22.27 -13.16 -46.77
C GLY A 326 -22.36 -14.65 -46.45
N VAL A 327 -23.53 -15.27 -46.66
CA VAL A 327 -23.77 -16.70 -46.49
C VAL A 327 -24.10 -17.31 -47.87
N ASP A 328 -23.49 -18.46 -48.19
CA ASP A 328 -23.77 -19.18 -49.43
C ASP A 328 -25.10 -19.93 -49.29
N ILE A 329 -26.21 -19.23 -49.60
CA ILE A 329 -27.54 -19.84 -49.71
C ILE A 329 -27.92 -19.87 -51.18
N PRO A 330 -28.34 -21.01 -51.73
CA PRO A 330 -28.78 -21.10 -53.13
C PRO A 330 -30.02 -20.22 -53.33
N PRO A 331 -30.13 -19.51 -54.49
CA PRO A 331 -31.28 -18.69 -54.78
C PRO A 331 -32.53 -19.59 -54.91
N THR A 332 -33.51 -19.36 -54.04
CA THR A 332 -34.83 -19.99 -54.08
C THR A 332 -35.81 -19.02 -54.71
N THR A 333 -36.65 -19.53 -55.62
CA THR A 333 -37.56 -18.76 -56.47
C THR A 333 -38.69 -18.09 -55.67
N ASP A 334 -38.92 -18.49 -54.44
CA ASP A 334 -40.09 -18.07 -53.63
C ASP A 334 -39.78 -17.23 -52.40
N ALA A 335 -38.51 -16.89 -52.15
CA ALA A 335 -38.17 -16.09 -50.97
C ALA A 335 -38.16 -14.58 -51.29
N THR A 336 -38.96 -13.81 -50.56
CA THR A 336 -38.99 -12.34 -50.63
C THR A 336 -37.64 -11.80 -50.10
N THR A 337 -37.10 -10.75 -50.71
CA THR A 337 -35.79 -10.14 -50.34
C THR A 337 -35.71 -9.79 -48.86
N SER A 338 -36.84 -9.41 -48.22
CA SER A 338 -36.92 -9.16 -46.80
C SER A 338 -36.75 -10.38 -45.88
N GLN A 339 -36.97 -11.59 -46.41
CA GLN A 339 -36.73 -12.88 -45.70
C GLN A 339 -35.29 -13.37 -45.79
N LEU A 340 -34.53 -12.84 -46.74
CA LEU A 340 -33.13 -13.20 -47.01
C LEU A 340 -32.12 -12.35 -46.22
N VAL A 341 -32.53 -11.20 -45.68
CA VAL A 341 -31.70 -10.34 -44.87
C VAL A 341 -32.14 -10.43 -43.40
N GLN A 342 -31.32 -11.06 -42.58
CA GLN A 342 -31.55 -11.16 -41.15
C GLN A 342 -30.62 -10.19 -40.41
N MET A 343 -31.22 -9.27 -39.68
CA MET A 343 -30.51 -8.42 -38.71
C MET A 343 -30.33 -9.21 -37.42
N MET A 344 -29.11 -9.47 -37.03
CA MET A 344 -28.77 -10.12 -35.77
C MET A 344 -28.06 -9.10 -34.87
N GLN A 345 -28.68 -8.79 -33.76
CA GLN A 345 -28.07 -7.97 -32.71
C GLN A 345 -28.10 -8.80 -31.42
N PRO A 346 -26.96 -9.34 -31.01
CA PRO A 346 -26.90 -10.06 -29.74
C PRO A 346 -27.13 -9.11 -28.56
N ASP A 347 -27.83 -9.56 -27.56
CA ASP A 347 -27.96 -8.85 -26.30
C ASP A 347 -26.64 -8.99 -25.52
N ILE A 348 -26.17 -7.87 -24.94
CA ILE A 348 -24.98 -7.85 -24.09
C ILE A 348 -25.41 -8.17 -22.65
N ARG A 349 -24.77 -9.13 -22.03
CA ARG A 349 -25.04 -9.58 -20.66
C ARG A 349 -24.37 -8.67 -19.64
N VAL A 350 -24.73 -7.38 -19.65
CA VAL A 350 -24.11 -6.33 -18.82
C VAL A 350 -24.21 -6.65 -17.33
N GLU A 351 -25.40 -7.03 -16.86
CA GLU A 351 -25.63 -7.27 -15.43
C GLU A 351 -24.87 -8.48 -14.90
N GLU A 352 -24.79 -9.59 -15.67
CA GLU A 352 -24.07 -10.78 -15.25
C GLU A 352 -22.58 -10.53 -15.18
N HIS A 353 -22.00 -9.83 -16.16
CA HIS A 353 -20.59 -9.44 -16.15
C HIS A 353 -20.30 -8.49 -14.98
N ALA A 354 -21.10 -7.43 -14.79
CA ALA A 354 -20.92 -6.47 -13.72
C ALA A 354 -20.94 -7.14 -12.34
N ARG A 355 -21.96 -7.98 -12.07
CA ARG A 355 -22.09 -8.71 -10.80
C ARG A 355 -20.92 -9.69 -10.56
N THR A 356 -20.44 -10.33 -11.61
CA THR A 356 -19.29 -11.25 -11.50
C THR A 356 -18.02 -10.49 -11.19
N CYS A 357 -17.75 -9.37 -11.88
CA CYS A 357 -16.60 -8.51 -11.63
C CYS A 357 -16.63 -7.93 -10.20
N GLU A 358 -17.77 -7.40 -9.76
CA GLU A 358 -17.98 -6.88 -8.40
C GLU A 358 -17.74 -7.98 -7.33
N ALA A 359 -18.26 -9.18 -7.54
CA ALA A 359 -18.05 -10.29 -6.61
C ALA A 359 -16.58 -10.72 -6.53
N LEU A 360 -15.86 -10.75 -7.67
CA LEU A 360 -14.43 -11.07 -7.72
C LEU A 360 -13.60 -9.96 -7.06
N ALA A 361 -13.84 -8.68 -7.38
CA ALA A 361 -13.16 -7.55 -6.77
C ALA A 361 -13.36 -7.53 -5.25
N THR A 362 -14.60 -7.65 -4.78
CA THR A 362 -14.91 -7.77 -3.34
C THR A 362 -14.15 -8.93 -2.68
N GLN A 363 -14.05 -10.07 -3.34
CA GLN A 363 -13.35 -11.23 -2.78
C GLN A 363 -11.82 -11.02 -2.76
N VAL A 364 -11.24 -10.34 -3.75
CA VAL A 364 -9.83 -9.92 -3.77
C VAL A 364 -9.54 -8.97 -2.61
N ILE A 365 -10.32 -7.89 -2.46
CA ILE A 365 -10.21 -6.90 -1.38
C ILE A 365 -10.26 -7.59 -0.01
N ARG A 366 -11.24 -8.49 0.19
CA ARG A 366 -11.34 -9.28 1.42
C ARG A 366 -10.14 -10.19 1.62
N GLY A 367 -9.65 -10.84 0.57
CA GLY A 367 -8.45 -11.68 0.61
C GLY A 367 -7.19 -10.92 1.00
N ALA A 368 -7.05 -9.69 0.51
CA ALA A 368 -5.97 -8.77 0.85
C ALA A 368 -6.04 -8.27 2.31
N GLY A 369 -7.21 -8.36 2.96
CA GLY A 369 -7.36 -8.01 4.37
C GLY A 369 -8.12 -6.71 4.61
N TYR A 370 -8.81 -6.20 3.60
CA TYR A 370 -9.56 -4.95 3.66
C TYR A 370 -11.07 -5.18 3.60
N SER A 371 -11.82 -4.17 3.90
CA SER A 371 -13.27 -4.12 3.75
C SER A 371 -13.62 -3.45 2.42
N ALA A 372 -14.62 -3.96 1.71
CA ALA A 372 -15.06 -3.40 0.43
C ALA A 372 -15.48 -1.92 0.55
N SER A 373 -16.04 -1.53 1.69
CA SER A 373 -16.40 -0.15 1.99
C SER A 373 -15.21 0.84 1.98
N THR A 374 -13.99 0.36 2.18
CA THR A 374 -12.78 1.20 2.07
C THR A 374 -12.53 1.67 0.64
N PHE A 375 -13.05 0.92 -0.35
CA PHE A 375 -12.90 1.18 -1.79
C PHE A 375 -14.18 1.77 -2.42
N GLY A 376 -15.12 2.28 -1.60
CA GLY A 376 -16.37 2.85 -2.09
C GLY A 376 -17.41 1.83 -2.56
N GLU A 377 -17.17 0.54 -2.40
CA GLU A 377 -18.10 -0.53 -2.76
C GLU A 377 -19.12 -0.79 -1.65
N ASP A 378 -19.89 0.23 -1.29
CA ASP A 378 -20.96 0.09 -0.29
C ASP A 378 -22.32 -0.13 -0.95
N GLY A 379 -22.87 -1.30 -0.77
CA GLY A 379 -24.22 -1.66 -1.23
C GLY A 379 -25.37 -0.97 -0.51
N GLY A 380 -25.16 0.22 0.08
CA GLY A 380 -26.24 0.99 0.71
C GLY A 380 -25.72 2.08 1.66
N GLN A 381 -26.53 3.13 1.85
CA GLN A 381 -26.20 4.21 2.78
C GLN A 381 -26.02 3.67 4.21
N ALA A 382 -24.84 3.93 4.80
CA ALA A 382 -24.64 3.66 6.21
C ALA A 382 -25.46 4.64 7.04
N VAL A 383 -26.34 4.11 7.86
CA VAL A 383 -27.29 4.91 8.66
C VAL A 383 -26.65 5.46 9.93
N THR A 384 -25.56 4.83 10.41
CA THR A 384 -24.86 5.23 11.64
C THR A 384 -23.35 5.04 11.56
N ALA A 385 -22.59 5.88 12.28
CA ALA A 385 -21.14 5.75 12.42
C ALA A 385 -20.71 4.38 13.01
N THR A 386 -21.53 3.78 13.86
CA THR A 386 -21.29 2.44 14.41
C THR A 386 -21.33 1.37 13.33
N GLU A 387 -22.24 1.50 12.36
CA GLU A 387 -22.34 0.59 11.22
C GLU A 387 -21.14 0.75 10.28
N VAL A 388 -20.72 1.98 9.98
CA VAL A 388 -19.50 2.27 9.20
C VAL A 388 -18.30 1.59 9.85
N ARG A 389 -18.13 1.76 11.16
CA ARG A 389 -17.03 1.11 11.92
C ARG A 389 -17.12 -0.42 11.87
N ALA A 390 -18.31 -0.99 11.99
CA ALA A 390 -18.49 -2.44 11.89
C ALA A 390 -18.13 -2.94 10.49
N ARG A 391 -18.50 -2.21 9.45
CA ARG A 391 -18.13 -2.53 8.05
C ARG A 391 -16.64 -2.41 7.80
N GLN A 392 -15.98 -1.40 8.35
CA GLN A 392 -14.52 -1.14 8.17
C GLN A 392 -13.62 -1.88 9.16
N ARG A 393 -14.19 -2.63 10.11
CA ARG A 393 -13.42 -3.29 11.19
C ARG A 393 -12.21 -4.08 10.69
N ARG A 394 -12.32 -4.74 9.54
CA ARG A 394 -11.23 -5.54 8.97
C ARG A 394 -10.06 -4.66 8.52
N THR A 395 -10.35 -3.55 7.89
CA THR A 395 -9.36 -2.54 7.47
C THR A 395 -8.59 -2.00 8.66
N TYR A 396 -9.27 -1.58 9.73
CA TYR A 396 -8.63 -1.11 10.96
C TYR A 396 -7.77 -2.19 11.65
N GLN A 397 -8.21 -3.45 11.65
CA GLN A 397 -7.38 -4.54 12.16
C GLN A 397 -6.11 -4.75 11.33
N THR A 398 -6.19 -4.62 10.01
CA THR A 398 -5.03 -4.70 9.11
C THR A 398 -4.09 -3.54 9.35
N ARG A 399 -4.60 -2.30 9.46
CA ARG A 399 -3.83 -1.10 9.81
C ARG A 399 -3.10 -1.27 11.15
N ALA A 400 -3.80 -1.59 12.20
CA ALA A 400 -3.21 -1.77 13.53
C ALA A 400 -2.08 -2.82 13.53
N ARG A 401 -2.26 -3.91 12.77
CA ARG A 401 -1.23 -4.93 12.59
C ARG A 401 -0.01 -4.40 11.87
N LYS A 402 -0.17 -3.60 10.81
CA LYS A 402 0.93 -2.98 10.06
C LYS A 402 1.66 -1.96 10.91
N ILE A 403 0.97 -1.11 11.66
CA ILE A 403 1.57 -0.18 12.63
C ILE A 403 2.48 -0.93 13.62
N GLY A 404 2.08 -2.12 14.06
CA GLY A 404 2.91 -2.96 14.93
C GLY A 404 4.26 -3.37 14.31
N TYR A 405 4.37 -3.42 12.97
CA TYR A 405 5.65 -3.65 12.27
C TYR A 405 6.39 -2.34 11.99
N TRP A 406 5.70 -1.28 11.66
CA TRP A 406 6.28 0.02 11.33
C TRP A 406 6.89 0.73 12.55
N ARG A 407 6.17 0.77 13.67
CA ARG A 407 6.59 1.52 14.87
C ARG A 407 8.02 1.23 15.32
N PRO A 408 8.45 -0.03 15.57
CA PRO A 408 9.82 -0.30 16.03
C PRO A 408 10.88 0.04 14.98
N GLN A 409 10.54 -0.05 13.69
CA GLN A 409 11.46 0.26 12.61
C GLN A 409 11.63 1.77 12.42
N LEU A 410 10.56 2.56 12.56
CA LEU A 410 10.65 4.01 12.53
C LEU A 410 11.47 4.55 13.69
N VAL A 411 11.32 4.00 14.90
CA VAL A 411 12.18 4.35 16.03
C VAL A 411 13.65 4.13 15.68
N SER A 412 13.99 2.96 15.11
CA SER A 412 15.37 2.65 14.73
C SER A 412 15.87 3.50 13.56
N LEU A 413 14.98 3.87 12.62
CA LEU A 413 15.30 4.76 11.51
C LEU A 413 15.65 6.16 12.02
N VAL A 414 14.84 6.72 12.92
CA VAL A 414 15.08 8.05 13.50
C VAL A 414 16.35 8.05 14.35
N GLU A 415 16.61 7.00 15.14
CA GLU A 415 17.89 6.81 15.83
C GLU A 415 19.09 6.90 14.85
N ALA A 416 19.00 6.19 13.73
CA ALA A 416 20.05 6.20 12.71
C ALA A 416 20.17 7.56 12.01
N LEU A 417 19.04 8.19 11.71
CA LEU A 417 18.96 9.50 11.05
C LEU A 417 19.68 10.57 11.89
N LEU A 418 19.35 10.66 13.17
CA LEU A 418 19.96 11.63 14.10
C LEU A 418 21.44 11.33 14.37
N ALA A 419 21.84 10.05 14.37
CA ALA A 419 23.24 9.68 14.54
C ALA A 419 24.09 10.04 13.31
N VAL A 420 23.57 9.82 12.10
CA VAL A 420 24.22 10.27 10.87
C VAL A 420 24.28 11.79 10.81
N ASP A 421 23.20 12.48 11.18
CA ASP A 421 23.17 13.94 11.27
C ASP A 421 24.28 14.47 12.17
N ALA A 422 24.37 13.95 13.39
CA ALA A 422 25.41 14.34 14.35
C ALA A 422 26.85 14.03 13.89
N SER A 423 27.03 13.00 13.04
CA SER A 423 28.34 12.59 12.54
C SER A 423 28.80 13.38 11.32
N VAL A 424 27.87 13.75 10.42
CA VAL A 424 28.18 14.29 9.10
C VAL A 424 27.94 15.80 9.02
N PHE A 425 26.91 16.32 9.71
CA PHE A 425 26.51 17.70 9.58
C PHE A 425 26.98 18.56 10.76
N PRO A 426 27.57 19.75 10.49
CA PRO A 426 28.09 20.61 11.53
C PRO A 426 26.96 21.19 12.41
N GLY A 427 27.16 21.15 13.72
CA GLY A 427 26.23 21.77 14.70
C GLY A 427 25.12 20.86 15.20
N ALA A 428 25.00 19.65 14.66
CA ALA A 428 24.10 18.65 15.21
C ALA A 428 24.66 18.08 16.53
N GLY A 429 23.81 17.99 17.55
CA GLY A 429 24.17 17.38 18.83
C GLY A 429 23.90 15.87 18.82
N ALA A 430 24.72 15.10 19.52
CA ALA A 430 24.43 13.68 19.71
C ALA A 430 23.17 13.52 20.59
N VAL A 431 22.22 12.69 20.13
CA VAL A 431 20.97 12.38 20.85
C VAL A 431 21.16 11.08 21.63
N ALA A 432 21.02 11.14 22.95
CA ALA A 432 21.18 9.99 23.83
C ALA A 432 19.87 9.21 24.06
N GLU A 433 18.71 9.82 23.80
CA GLU A 433 17.42 9.27 24.14
C GLU A 433 16.73 8.62 22.93
N ARG A 434 15.93 7.60 23.26
CA ARG A 434 15.23 6.82 22.24
C ARG A 434 13.99 7.59 21.76
N PRO A 435 13.80 7.78 20.44
CA PRO A 435 12.60 8.41 19.90
C PRO A 435 11.32 7.67 20.28
N VAL A 436 10.24 8.42 20.48
CA VAL A 436 8.89 7.90 20.66
C VAL A 436 8.09 8.18 19.38
N VAL A 437 7.41 7.16 18.87
CA VAL A 437 6.59 7.26 17.66
C VAL A 437 5.16 6.87 17.99
N GLU A 438 4.25 7.81 17.81
CA GLU A 438 2.82 7.63 18.09
C GLU A 438 2.00 7.92 16.83
N TRP A 439 1.17 6.96 16.44
CA TRP A 439 0.19 7.15 15.37
C TRP A 439 -1.03 7.86 15.92
N PRO A 440 -1.61 8.80 15.16
CA PRO A 440 -2.90 9.37 15.52
C PRO A 440 -3.94 8.25 15.66
N ASP A 441 -4.75 8.33 16.70
CA ASP A 441 -5.88 7.42 16.85
C ASP A 441 -6.91 7.72 15.74
N ASP A 442 -7.06 6.84 14.75
CA ASP A 442 -8.05 6.95 13.67
C ASP A 442 -9.51 7.00 14.13
N VAL A 443 -9.69 6.81 15.40
CA VAL A 443 -10.98 6.85 16.03
C VAL A 443 -11.05 8.11 16.87
N ALA A 444 -11.00 9.28 16.24
CA ALA A 444 -11.65 10.43 16.87
C ALA A 444 -13.09 9.95 17.18
N PRO A 445 -13.48 9.84 18.44
CA PRO A 445 -14.82 9.36 18.77
C PRO A 445 -15.79 10.27 18.03
N ASP A 446 -16.67 9.67 17.20
CA ASP A 446 -17.75 10.40 16.57
C ASP A 446 -18.33 11.37 17.61
N PRO A 447 -18.30 12.69 17.35
CA PRO A 447 -18.75 13.68 18.32
C PRO A 447 -20.16 13.35 18.86
N GLU A 448 -21.00 12.75 18.04
CA GLU A 448 -22.35 12.34 18.42
C GLU A 448 -22.33 11.09 19.33
N ALA A 449 -21.47 10.10 19.04
CA ALA A 449 -21.31 8.92 19.90
C ALA A 449 -20.61 9.28 21.22
N LEU A 450 -19.63 10.17 21.19
CA LEU A 450 -18.99 10.71 22.39
C LEU A 450 -20.00 11.50 23.25
N SER A 451 -20.79 12.36 22.61
CA SER A 451 -21.87 13.11 23.28
C SER A 451 -22.87 12.17 23.95
N ARG A 452 -23.37 11.16 23.24
CA ARG A 452 -24.27 10.14 23.83
C ARG A 452 -23.63 9.39 25.00
N THR A 453 -22.36 9.03 24.87
CA THR A 453 -21.59 8.35 25.92
C THR A 453 -21.45 9.26 27.14
N LEU A 454 -21.08 10.52 26.95
CA LEU A 454 -20.96 11.52 28.02
C LEU A 454 -22.29 11.78 28.74
N VAL A 455 -23.41 11.87 27.97
CA VAL A 455 -24.75 11.98 28.54
C VAL A 455 -25.10 10.75 29.37
N SER A 456 -24.82 9.52 28.85
CA SER A 456 -25.07 8.28 29.56
C SER A 456 -24.26 8.17 30.85
N ILE A 457 -22.95 8.51 30.80
CA ILE A 457 -22.05 8.53 31.96
C ILE A 457 -22.48 9.61 32.96
N ALA A 458 -22.94 10.77 32.48
CA ALA A 458 -23.43 11.85 33.33
C ALA A 458 -24.73 11.44 34.04
N THR A 459 -25.68 10.84 33.32
CA THR A 459 -26.97 10.36 33.87
C THR A 459 -26.79 9.22 34.85
N ALA A 460 -25.82 8.33 34.60
CA ALA A 460 -25.50 7.22 35.50
C ALA A 460 -24.60 7.62 36.68
N GLU A 461 -24.17 8.91 36.76
CA GLU A 461 -23.19 9.42 37.74
C GLU A 461 -21.89 8.60 37.80
N ALA A 462 -21.54 7.91 36.68
CA ALA A 462 -20.45 6.96 36.63
C ALA A 462 -19.06 7.60 36.56
N ALA A 463 -18.95 8.91 36.23
CA ALA A 463 -17.69 9.62 36.18
C ALA A 463 -17.83 11.09 36.63
N SER A 464 -16.75 11.64 37.25
CA SER A 464 -16.69 13.02 37.67
C SER A 464 -16.73 14.00 36.48
N VAL A 465 -17.09 15.27 36.73
CA VAL A 465 -17.04 16.35 35.73
C VAL A 465 -15.65 16.41 35.07
N ARG A 466 -14.60 16.35 35.90
CA ARG A 466 -13.21 16.36 35.43
C ARG A 466 -12.89 15.22 34.44
N THR A 467 -13.34 14.00 34.75
CA THR A 467 -13.15 12.86 33.87
C THR A 467 -13.90 13.05 32.54
N ARG A 468 -15.10 13.61 32.57
CA ARG A 468 -15.90 13.88 31.38
C ARG A 468 -15.30 14.96 30.49
N VAL A 469 -14.76 16.04 31.08
CA VAL A 469 -14.03 17.09 30.36
C VAL A 469 -12.78 16.52 29.70
N ARG A 470 -12.01 15.69 30.43
CA ARG A 470 -10.83 15.01 29.84
C ARG A 470 -11.18 14.03 28.72
N MET A 471 -12.31 13.35 28.77
CA MET A 471 -12.80 12.49 27.68
C MET A 471 -13.23 13.30 26.45
N LEU A 472 -13.71 14.52 26.64
CA LEU A 472 -14.12 15.40 25.55
C LEU A 472 -12.90 16.09 24.90
N HIS A 473 -11.89 16.43 25.69
CA HIS A 473 -10.68 17.15 25.28
C HIS A 473 -9.43 16.40 25.78
N PRO A 474 -9.05 15.28 25.09
CA PRO A 474 -7.90 14.47 25.49
C PRO A 474 -6.57 15.24 25.38
N ASP A 475 -6.51 16.27 24.50
CA ASP A 475 -5.31 17.06 24.21
C ASP A 475 -5.09 18.23 25.19
N TRP A 476 -6.03 18.49 26.10
CA TRP A 476 -5.90 19.57 27.05
C TRP A 476 -4.99 19.20 28.22
N ASP A 477 -4.19 20.17 28.66
CA ASP A 477 -3.38 20.02 29.85
C ASP A 477 -4.24 20.04 31.13
N GLU A 478 -3.64 19.69 32.25
CA GLU A 478 -4.33 19.66 33.55
C GLU A 478 -4.88 21.02 33.99
N ALA A 479 -4.25 22.13 33.58
CA ALA A 479 -4.66 23.50 33.93
C ALA A 479 -5.93 23.88 33.15
N ALA A 480 -5.97 23.60 31.84
CA ALA A 480 -7.14 23.85 30.99
C ALA A 480 -8.35 23.00 31.43
N VAL A 481 -8.12 21.72 31.76
CA VAL A 481 -9.17 20.84 32.30
C VAL A 481 -9.72 21.35 33.62
N ALA A 482 -8.85 21.87 34.53
CA ALA A 482 -9.28 22.41 35.81
C ALA A 482 -10.10 23.69 35.63
N GLU A 483 -9.68 24.58 34.73
CA GLU A 483 -10.40 25.82 34.41
C GLU A 483 -11.81 25.56 33.88
N GLU A 484 -11.94 24.60 32.95
CA GLU A 484 -13.24 24.23 32.38
C GLU A 484 -14.17 23.57 33.42
N VAL A 485 -13.62 22.77 34.32
CA VAL A 485 -14.38 22.17 35.40
C VAL A 485 -14.94 23.28 36.35
N GLU A 486 -14.17 24.33 36.63
CA GLU A 486 -14.64 25.46 37.44
C GLU A 486 -15.70 26.29 36.69
N ARG A 487 -15.56 26.51 35.38
CA ARG A 487 -16.61 27.14 34.54
C ARG A 487 -17.93 26.37 34.59
N ILE A 488 -17.87 25.05 34.36
CA ILE A 488 -19.06 24.19 34.41
C ILE A 488 -19.71 24.19 35.79
N ARG A 489 -18.93 24.33 36.87
CA ARG A 489 -19.45 24.44 38.22
C ARG A 489 -20.12 25.80 38.48
N ALA A 490 -19.49 26.88 38.00
CA ALA A 490 -20.04 28.24 38.13
C ALA A 490 -21.39 28.37 37.38
N ASP A 491 -21.46 27.82 36.15
CA ASP A 491 -22.70 27.83 35.36
C ASP A 491 -23.84 27.04 36.05
N ARG A 492 -23.51 25.92 36.69
CA ARG A 492 -24.50 25.12 37.45
C ARG A 492 -24.96 25.81 38.73
N VAL A 493 -24.11 26.60 39.38
CA VAL A 493 -24.51 27.38 40.54
C VAL A 493 -25.38 28.56 40.13
N GLY A 494 -25.19 29.13 38.92
CA GLY A 494 -26.03 30.15 38.34
C GLY A 494 -27.42 29.67 37.93
N GLU A 495 -27.58 28.37 37.59
CA GLU A 495 -28.90 27.74 37.25
C GLU A 495 -29.67 27.18 38.47
N ALA A 496 -29.00 27.02 39.62
CA ALA A 496 -29.63 26.53 40.84
C ALA A 496 -30.37 27.65 41.55
N ASP A 497 -31.67 27.65 41.33
CA ASP A 497 -32.72 28.26 42.11
C ASP A 497 -33.14 29.72 41.80
N PRO A 498 -34.06 29.94 40.84
CA PRO A 498 -34.79 31.19 40.73
C PRO A 498 -35.71 31.47 41.94
N TRP A 499 -35.88 30.50 42.83
CA TRP A 499 -36.76 30.62 44.02
C TRP A 499 -35.99 30.89 45.33
N ALA A 500 -34.69 30.70 45.38
CA ALA A 500 -33.89 31.03 46.58
C ALA A 500 -33.86 32.54 46.88
N SER A 501 -33.90 33.39 45.85
CA SER A 501 -34.04 34.83 45.99
C SER A 501 -35.40 35.30 46.50
N GLY A 502 -36.43 34.44 46.35
CA GLY A 502 -37.78 34.74 46.89
C GLY A 502 -37.92 34.49 48.39
N ALA A 503 -37.13 33.64 48.99
CA ALA A 503 -37.14 33.36 50.42
C ALA A 503 -36.50 34.46 51.26
N GLU A 504 -35.46 35.12 50.75
CA GLU A 504 -34.83 36.29 51.41
C GLU A 504 -35.74 37.53 51.36
N LEU A 505 -36.49 37.73 50.28
CA LEU A 505 -37.50 38.82 50.18
C LEU A 505 -38.73 38.58 51.08
N ALA A 506 -39.14 37.35 51.32
CA ALA A 506 -40.23 36.98 52.21
C ALA A 506 -39.83 37.12 53.70
N GLY A 507 -38.56 36.84 54.05
CA GLY A 507 -38.02 37.05 55.41
C GLY A 507 -38.02 38.53 55.82
N ASN A 508 -37.63 39.45 54.94
CA ASN A 508 -37.57 40.90 55.21
C ASN A 508 -38.99 41.52 55.27
N LEU A 509 -40.00 40.94 54.66
CA LEU A 509 -41.42 41.41 54.71
C LEU A 509 -42.12 41.01 56.03
N LEU A 510 -41.65 39.96 56.70
CA LEU A 510 -42.19 39.55 58.01
C LEU A 510 -41.55 40.26 59.19
N ASP A 511 -40.32 40.72 59.07
CA ASP A 511 -39.61 41.48 60.12
C ASP A 511 -40.11 42.92 60.20
N ASP A 512 -40.64 43.50 59.12
CA ASP A 512 -41.18 44.88 59.09
C ASP A 512 -42.62 45.00 59.68
N ARG A 513 -43.30 43.86 59.96
CA ARG A 513 -44.63 43.83 60.57
C ARG A 513 -44.60 43.78 62.12
N ASP A 514 -43.49 43.43 62.73
CA ASP A 514 -43.38 43.27 64.19
C ASP A 514 -42.86 44.55 64.91
N GLN A 515 -42.58 45.63 64.15
CA GLN A 515 -42.15 46.92 64.71
C GLN A 515 -43.25 47.99 64.72
N GLY A 516 -44.50 47.68 64.31
CA GLY A 516 -45.58 48.63 64.17
C GLY A 516 -46.59 48.72 65.36
N ASP A 517 -46.44 47.96 66.44
CA ASP A 517 -47.48 47.91 67.51
C ASP A 517 -46.86 48.02 68.89
N ARG A 518 -46.22 49.18 69.18
CA ARG A 518 -45.97 49.62 70.51
C ARG A 518 -46.03 51.16 70.59
N VAL A 519 -47.28 51.67 70.63
CA VAL A 519 -47.55 53.01 71.26
C VAL A 519 -48.87 52.91 72.02
N GLU A 520 -48.76 53.19 73.34
CA GLU A 520 -49.78 53.67 74.29
C GLU A 520 -50.93 52.71 74.67
N ASP A 521 -50.96 52.17 75.90
CA ASP A 521 -51.35 52.74 77.16
C ASP A 521 -50.79 51.94 78.35
#